data_30641d66c70b2ba5d77396213eee2963
#
_entry.id   30641d66c70b2ba5d77396213eee2963
#
_cell.length_a   1.000
_cell.length_b   1.000
_cell.length_c   1.000
_cell.angle_alpha   90.00
_cell.angle_beta   90.00
_cell.angle_gamma   90.00
#
_symmetry.space_group_name_H-M   'P 1'
#
loop_
_entity.id
_entity.type
_entity.pdbx_description
1 polymer ?
#
loop_
_entity_poly.entity_id
_entity_poly.type
_entity_poly.pdbx_seq_one_letter_code
_entity_poly.pdbx_strand_id
1 'polypeptide(L)'
;MLSRRIPSMAVSFTTALSSLRSRPGLYLFRTQTAPTSFRPLSLFNNKIGVLTFCSSPQSFPQITDSSSSVPEESSKRGVLKPGLYLVGTPIGNLEDITLRALRVLRSAAVILSEDTRHSGKLLHHYNIKTPLLSYHKFNESQREQAVLKRLKQGEIVALISDAGTPGISDPGMELAKLCVDENIPVIPIPGPSALVTALSASGLEIDEFTFVGFLPKHAGLRRERLTVSANEMTTQIFYVPPHKLQQFLEETSLHFGGTRRCVIAREMTKMHEEFWRGTLAEAKEMFSSHRPKGEITLLIEGKKKSMVETPSECQLEDELRDLISSGQSLSTVMTSSHSLPNLSFSDTWLYTMDEAEIREFMIVRLI
;
A
#
# COMPACT_ATOMS: atom_id res chain seq x y z
N MET A 1 -10.52 -53.70 38.57
CA MET A 1 -10.25 -53.58 40.02
C MET A 1 -9.73 -52.19 40.31
N LEU A 2 -10.44 -51.47 41.24
CA LEU A 2 -10.07 -50.26 41.99
C LEU A 2 -9.82 -48.96 41.19
N SER A 3 -10.76 -48.16 40.93
CA SER A 3 -11.57 -47.16 41.70
C SER A 3 -10.80 -46.43 42.80
N ARG A 4 -10.56 -45.11 42.58
CA ARG A 4 -10.62 -44.10 43.66
C ARG A 4 -11.12 -42.76 43.15
N ARG A 5 -12.19 -42.32 43.78
CA ARG A 5 -12.91 -41.03 43.64
C ARG A 5 -12.36 -40.02 44.65
N ILE A 6 -12.25 -38.73 44.24
CA ILE A 6 -12.76 -37.43 44.78
C ILE A 6 -12.31 -37.04 46.22
N PRO A 7 -12.14 -35.73 46.61
CA PRO A 7 -13.25 -34.77 46.58
C PRO A 7 -12.97 -33.32 46.16
N SER A 8 -14.07 -32.66 45.78
CA SER A 8 -14.41 -31.27 45.67
C SER A 8 -14.24 -30.48 46.98
N MET A 9 -13.77 -29.23 46.90
CA MET A 9 -14.11 -28.20 47.87
C MET A 9 -14.46 -26.91 47.16
N ALA A 10 -15.72 -26.55 47.28
CA ALA A 10 -16.27 -25.21 47.00
C ALA A 10 -16.06 -24.35 48.24
N VAL A 11 -15.62 -23.09 48.01
CA VAL A 11 -15.71 -22.01 48.99
C VAL A 11 -16.37 -20.81 48.33
N SER A 12 -17.60 -20.58 48.76
CA SER A 12 -18.36 -19.34 48.54
C SER A 12 -17.90 -18.30 49.52
N PHE A 13 -17.73 -17.06 49.04
CA PHE A 13 -17.86 -15.84 49.88
C PHE A 13 -18.67 -14.79 49.16
N THR A 14 -19.72 -14.40 49.87
CA THR A 14 -20.76 -13.42 49.55
C THR A 14 -20.37 -12.02 50.10
N THR A 15 -20.79 -11.00 49.37
CA THR A 15 -21.26 -9.65 49.78
C THR A 15 -20.31 -8.64 50.37
N ALA A 16 -20.27 -7.46 49.72
CA ALA A 16 -20.83 -6.22 50.31
C ALA A 16 -20.92 -5.11 49.26
N LEU A 17 -22.12 -4.53 49.13
CA LEU A 17 -22.44 -3.28 48.45
C LEU A 17 -21.86 -2.09 49.26
N SER A 18 -21.35 -1.10 48.55
CA SER A 18 -21.52 0.29 48.99
C SER A 18 -21.59 1.24 47.80
N SER A 19 -22.69 1.90 47.70
CA SER A 19 -23.07 2.97 46.77
C SER A 19 -22.30 4.25 47.04
N LEU A 20 -21.84 4.93 46.01
CA LEU A 20 -21.66 6.37 46.03
C LEU A 20 -21.96 6.96 44.63
N ARG A 21 -23.11 7.67 44.60
CA ARG A 21 -23.51 8.57 43.51
C ARG A 21 -22.64 9.85 43.60
N SER A 22 -22.13 10.32 42.48
CA SER A 22 -21.91 11.78 42.28
C SER A 22 -22.12 12.14 40.80
N ARG A 23 -22.80 13.28 40.66
CA ARG A 23 -23.39 13.83 39.45
C ARG A 23 -22.37 14.53 38.54
N PRO A 24 -22.70 14.79 37.26
CA PRO A 24 -21.80 15.42 36.29
C PRO A 24 -21.85 16.95 36.42
N GLY A 25 -20.68 17.60 36.38
CA GLY A 25 -20.52 19.03 36.22
C GLY A 25 -20.39 19.44 34.77
N LEU A 26 -21.34 20.24 34.30
CA LEU A 26 -21.23 21.00 33.04
C LEU A 26 -20.16 22.08 33.18
N TYR A 27 -19.20 22.12 32.27
CA TYR A 27 -18.35 23.29 32.05
C TYR A 27 -18.68 23.88 30.66
N LEU A 28 -19.33 25.03 30.70
CA LEU A 28 -19.49 25.97 29.59
C LEU A 28 -18.15 26.70 29.39
N PHE A 29 -17.51 26.53 28.25
CA PHE A 29 -16.46 27.42 27.82
C PHE A 29 -16.98 28.47 26.84
N ARG A 30 -16.87 29.71 27.30
CA ARG A 30 -17.24 30.96 26.64
C ARG A 30 -16.16 31.34 25.63
N THR A 31 -16.50 31.44 24.36
CA THR A 31 -15.63 31.98 23.31
C THR A 31 -15.49 33.49 23.45
N GLN A 32 -14.27 33.97 23.59
CA GLN A 32 -13.93 35.37 23.36
C GLN A 32 -13.33 35.54 21.98
N THR A 33 -13.97 36.34 21.18
CA THR A 33 -13.48 36.87 19.91
C THR A 33 -12.69 38.15 20.17
N ALA A 34 -11.48 38.25 19.60
CA ALA A 34 -10.79 39.52 19.45
C ALA A 34 -10.37 39.72 17.98
N PRO A 35 -10.51 40.93 17.44
CA PRO A 35 -10.29 41.22 16.05
C PRO A 35 -8.83 41.67 15.81
N THR A 36 -8.16 41.13 14.82
CA THR A 36 -6.94 41.71 14.26
C THR A 36 -7.19 42.18 12.84
N SER A 37 -7.09 43.49 12.68
CA SER A 37 -7.12 44.22 11.44
C SER A 37 -5.83 43.96 10.63
N PHE A 38 -5.96 43.55 9.38
CA PHE A 38 -4.87 43.65 8.40
C PHE A 38 -5.28 44.63 7.31
N ARG A 39 -4.42 45.64 7.08
CA ARG A 39 -4.49 46.57 5.97
C ARG A 39 -3.97 45.93 4.67
N PRO A 40 -4.57 46.20 3.52
CA PRO A 40 -4.06 45.73 2.23
C PRO A 40 -2.97 46.67 1.69
N LEU A 41 -1.89 46.07 1.21
CA LEU A 41 -0.94 46.74 0.32
C LEU A 41 -1.41 46.61 -1.12
N SER A 42 -1.61 47.74 -1.78
CA SER A 42 -1.92 47.90 -3.18
C SER A 42 -0.66 47.70 -4.05
N LEU A 43 -0.86 47.14 -5.22
CA LEU A 43 -0.30 47.46 -6.54
C LEU A 43 0.01 46.19 -7.35
N PHE A 44 -0.83 45.88 -8.33
CA PHE A 44 -0.45 45.77 -9.72
C PHE A 44 -1.69 45.62 -10.61
N ASN A 45 -1.78 46.55 -11.56
CA ASN A 45 -2.76 46.60 -12.63
C ASN A 45 -2.57 45.46 -13.62
N ASN A 46 -3.63 44.68 -13.90
CA ASN A 46 -3.82 44.14 -15.25
C ASN A 46 -5.33 43.95 -15.53
N LYS A 47 -5.70 44.48 -16.72
CA LYS A 47 -7.04 44.58 -17.26
C LYS A 47 -7.68 43.19 -17.42
N ILE A 48 -8.79 42.96 -16.75
CA ILE A 48 -9.72 41.87 -17.08
C ILE A 48 -11.06 42.52 -17.42
N GLY A 49 -11.54 42.25 -18.62
CA GLY A 49 -12.82 42.77 -19.12
C GLY A 49 -14.00 42.24 -18.33
N VAL A 50 -14.83 43.19 -17.87
CA VAL A 50 -16.08 42.87 -17.17
C VAL A 50 -17.12 42.55 -18.25
N LEU A 51 -17.61 41.32 -18.26
CA LEU A 51 -18.86 40.93 -18.95
C LEU A 51 -20.03 41.25 -18.05
N THR A 52 -20.76 42.29 -18.38
CA THR A 52 -22.01 42.71 -17.72
C THR A 52 -23.14 41.78 -18.19
N PHE A 53 -23.71 40.97 -17.29
CA PHE A 53 -24.96 40.28 -17.55
C PHE A 53 -26.13 41.17 -17.22
N CYS A 54 -26.89 41.55 -18.24
CA CYS A 54 -28.23 42.15 -18.07
C CYS A 54 -29.26 41.04 -17.80
N SER A 55 -29.89 41.09 -16.66
CA SER A 55 -31.05 40.25 -16.32
C SER A 55 -32.32 40.83 -16.90
N SER A 56 -32.99 40.08 -17.77
CA SER A 56 -34.42 40.29 -18.12
C SER A 56 -35.18 39.01 -17.81
N PRO A 57 -36.39 39.09 -17.24
CA PRO A 57 -37.17 37.90 -16.91
C PRO A 57 -37.92 37.40 -18.14
N GLN A 58 -37.60 36.21 -18.63
CA GLN A 58 -38.44 35.53 -19.60
C GLN A 58 -38.90 34.18 -19.05
N SER A 59 -40.20 33.97 -19.26
CA SER A 59 -41.05 32.84 -18.91
C SER A 59 -40.46 31.46 -19.25
N PHE A 60 -40.61 30.54 -18.31
CA PHE A 60 -40.33 29.12 -18.47
C PHE A 60 -41.28 28.43 -19.45
N PRO A 61 -40.82 27.71 -20.47
CA PRO A 61 -41.62 26.70 -21.16
C PRO A 61 -41.55 25.38 -20.40
N GLN A 62 -42.72 24.75 -20.26
CA GLN A 62 -42.84 23.38 -19.73
C GLN A 62 -42.02 22.39 -20.57
N ILE A 63 -41.18 21.61 -19.91
CA ILE A 63 -40.44 20.53 -20.54
C ILE A 63 -41.35 19.32 -20.60
N THR A 64 -41.79 19.01 -21.80
CA THR A 64 -42.37 17.71 -22.15
C THR A 64 -41.22 16.68 -22.18
N ASP A 65 -41.43 15.53 -21.53
CA ASP A 65 -40.61 14.36 -21.57
C ASP A 65 -40.25 13.97 -23.02
N SER A 66 -39.04 14.26 -23.42
CA SER A 66 -38.43 13.64 -24.58
C SER A 66 -37.18 12.90 -24.11
N SER A 67 -37.21 11.60 -24.26
CA SER A 67 -36.12 10.66 -24.08
C SER A 67 -34.78 11.26 -24.56
N SER A 68 -33.95 11.65 -23.60
CA SER A 68 -32.56 12.06 -23.86
C SER A 68 -31.75 10.85 -24.26
N SER A 69 -31.65 10.61 -25.57
CA SER A 69 -30.55 9.85 -26.14
C SER A 69 -29.25 10.57 -25.77
N VAL A 70 -28.49 9.97 -24.88
CA VAL A 70 -27.09 10.36 -24.61
C VAL A 70 -26.38 10.34 -25.97
N PRO A 71 -25.68 11.42 -26.38
CA PRO A 71 -24.92 11.40 -27.61
C PRO A 71 -23.94 10.23 -27.54
N GLU A 72 -24.04 9.26 -28.44
CA GLU A 72 -22.98 8.33 -28.72
C GLU A 72 -21.78 9.14 -29.24
N GLU A 73 -20.95 9.61 -28.33
CA GLU A 73 -19.58 9.96 -28.67
C GLU A 73 -18.90 8.70 -29.17
N SER A 74 -18.95 8.48 -30.46
CA SER A 74 -18.09 7.57 -31.20
C SER A 74 -16.65 8.10 -31.20
N SER A 75 -16.16 8.48 -30.00
CA SER A 75 -14.80 8.88 -29.76
C SER A 75 -13.90 7.67 -29.99
N LYS A 76 -13.02 7.72 -30.98
CA LYS A 76 -11.66 7.11 -31.12
C LYS A 76 -11.33 5.86 -30.26
N ARG A 77 -12.30 5.06 -29.88
CA ARG A 77 -12.11 3.81 -29.14
C ARG A 77 -11.62 2.77 -30.12
N GLY A 78 -10.31 2.62 -30.27
CA GLY A 78 -9.71 1.61 -31.13
C GLY A 78 -10.30 0.23 -30.88
N VAL A 79 -10.38 -0.58 -31.93
CA VAL A 79 -10.83 -1.99 -31.86
C VAL A 79 -9.94 -2.74 -30.86
N LEU A 80 -10.53 -3.58 -30.00
CA LEU A 80 -9.75 -4.42 -29.10
C LEU A 80 -8.97 -5.45 -29.92
N LYS A 81 -7.68 -5.58 -29.63
CA LYS A 81 -6.80 -6.54 -30.30
C LYS A 81 -6.96 -7.93 -29.68
N PRO A 82 -6.78 -9.01 -30.42
CA PRO A 82 -6.66 -10.36 -29.86
C PRO A 82 -5.57 -10.44 -28.78
N GLY A 83 -5.78 -11.26 -27.77
CA GLY A 83 -4.81 -11.47 -26.69
C GLY A 83 -5.44 -11.73 -25.32
N LEU A 84 -4.56 -11.88 -24.32
CA LEU A 84 -4.93 -12.04 -22.92
C LEU A 84 -5.07 -10.67 -22.25
N TYR A 85 -6.23 -10.39 -21.70
CA TYR A 85 -6.53 -9.17 -20.95
C TYR A 85 -6.55 -9.46 -19.46
N LEU A 86 -5.65 -8.85 -18.70
CA LEU A 86 -5.66 -8.90 -17.23
C LEU A 86 -6.54 -7.75 -16.73
N VAL A 87 -7.71 -8.08 -16.20
CA VAL A 87 -8.75 -7.09 -15.89
C VAL A 87 -8.92 -6.96 -14.39
N GLY A 88 -8.60 -5.78 -13.84
CA GLY A 88 -8.85 -5.47 -12.43
C GLY A 88 -10.34 -5.35 -12.14
N THR A 89 -10.78 -5.97 -11.03
CA THR A 89 -12.16 -5.96 -10.54
C THR A 89 -12.26 -5.21 -9.21
N PRO A 90 -13.46 -4.70 -8.82
CA PRO A 90 -13.65 -4.00 -7.55
C PRO A 90 -13.17 -4.81 -6.33
N ILE A 91 -12.61 -4.11 -5.35
CA ILE A 91 -12.17 -4.71 -4.06
C ILE A 91 -13.23 -4.60 -2.97
N GLY A 92 -14.40 -4.03 -3.29
CA GLY A 92 -15.50 -3.87 -2.35
C GLY A 92 -16.62 -3.00 -2.89
N ASN A 93 -16.30 -1.89 -3.51
CA ASN A 93 -17.26 -0.98 -4.11
C ASN A 93 -17.38 -1.23 -5.62
N LEU A 94 -18.57 -1.57 -6.08
CA LEU A 94 -18.82 -1.87 -7.50
C LEU A 94 -18.52 -0.65 -8.40
N GLU A 95 -18.66 0.58 -7.92
CA GLU A 95 -18.38 1.79 -8.70
C GLU A 95 -16.90 1.94 -9.10
N ASP A 96 -16.00 1.20 -8.44
CA ASP A 96 -14.56 1.25 -8.74
C ASP A 96 -14.17 0.52 -10.04
N ILE A 97 -15.09 -0.14 -10.72
CA ILE A 97 -14.80 -0.77 -12.00
C ILE A 97 -14.56 0.27 -13.10
N THR A 98 -13.54 0.08 -13.92
CA THR A 98 -13.28 1.02 -15.00
C THR A 98 -14.16 0.77 -16.23
N LEU A 99 -14.51 1.83 -16.96
CA LEU A 99 -15.25 1.73 -18.23
C LEU A 99 -14.52 0.84 -19.25
N ARG A 100 -13.19 0.84 -19.23
CA ARG A 100 -12.38 -0.01 -20.10
C ARG A 100 -12.49 -1.48 -19.70
N ALA A 101 -12.51 -1.79 -18.40
CA ALA A 101 -12.76 -3.13 -17.89
C ALA A 101 -14.12 -3.66 -18.37
N LEU A 102 -15.19 -2.89 -18.20
CA LEU A 102 -16.53 -3.26 -18.66
C LEU A 102 -16.57 -3.54 -20.18
N ARG A 103 -15.89 -2.70 -20.98
CA ARG A 103 -15.81 -2.90 -22.43
C ARG A 103 -15.11 -4.21 -22.79
N VAL A 104 -13.97 -4.49 -22.14
CA VAL A 104 -13.21 -5.73 -22.38
C VAL A 104 -14.03 -6.95 -21.99
N LEU A 105 -14.62 -6.95 -20.80
CA LEU A 105 -15.42 -8.06 -20.29
C LEU A 105 -16.62 -8.38 -21.19
N ARG A 106 -17.26 -7.35 -21.79
CA ARG A 106 -18.36 -7.55 -22.76
C ARG A 106 -17.90 -8.05 -24.13
N SER A 107 -16.67 -7.77 -24.52
CA SER A 107 -16.11 -8.10 -25.82
C SER A 107 -15.30 -9.38 -25.84
N ALA A 108 -14.96 -9.93 -24.67
CA ALA A 108 -14.19 -11.16 -24.57
C ALA A 108 -14.99 -12.38 -25.07
N ALA A 109 -14.31 -13.33 -25.71
CA ALA A 109 -14.89 -14.61 -26.07
C ALA A 109 -15.13 -15.52 -24.86
N VAL A 110 -14.29 -15.34 -23.81
CA VAL A 110 -14.41 -16.03 -22.53
C VAL A 110 -13.76 -15.18 -21.41
N ILE A 111 -14.31 -15.28 -20.22
CA ILE A 111 -13.73 -14.71 -19.00
C ILE A 111 -13.23 -15.86 -18.13
N LEU A 112 -11.95 -15.84 -17.79
CA LEU A 112 -11.32 -16.73 -16.81
C LEU A 112 -11.49 -16.12 -15.42
N SER A 113 -11.91 -16.92 -14.44
CA SER A 113 -12.19 -16.45 -13.08
C SER A 113 -11.83 -17.51 -12.04
N GLU A 114 -11.31 -17.11 -10.90
CA GLU A 114 -10.97 -17.98 -9.80
C GLU A 114 -12.23 -18.65 -9.20
N ASP A 115 -13.19 -17.87 -8.73
CA ASP A 115 -14.52 -18.36 -8.31
C ASP A 115 -15.61 -17.81 -9.25
N THR A 116 -16.09 -18.69 -10.12
CA THR A 116 -17.16 -18.35 -11.09
C THR A 116 -18.48 -17.94 -10.43
N ARG A 117 -18.72 -18.36 -9.19
CA ARG A 117 -19.93 -17.99 -8.42
C ARG A 117 -19.83 -16.53 -7.95
N HIS A 118 -18.66 -16.13 -7.47
CA HIS A 118 -18.39 -14.76 -7.05
C HIS A 118 -18.42 -13.82 -8.27
N SER A 119 -17.62 -14.11 -9.27
CA SER A 119 -17.55 -13.34 -10.51
C SER A 119 -18.86 -13.30 -11.26
N GLY A 120 -19.66 -14.37 -11.20
CA GLY A 120 -21.00 -14.40 -11.79
C GLY A 120 -21.93 -13.31 -11.27
N LYS A 121 -21.86 -12.99 -9.97
CA LYS A 121 -22.63 -11.89 -9.36
C LYS A 121 -22.17 -10.53 -9.90
N LEU A 122 -20.86 -10.32 -10.01
CA LEU A 122 -20.27 -9.12 -10.60
C LEU A 122 -20.75 -8.92 -12.04
N LEU A 123 -20.62 -9.96 -12.88
CA LEU A 123 -21.02 -9.89 -14.29
C LEU A 123 -22.53 -9.68 -14.46
N HIS A 124 -23.34 -10.30 -13.60
CA HIS A 124 -24.79 -10.09 -13.59
C HIS A 124 -25.14 -8.64 -13.27
N HIS A 125 -24.49 -8.05 -12.26
CA HIS A 125 -24.71 -6.64 -11.88
C HIS A 125 -24.49 -5.68 -13.07
N TYR A 126 -23.43 -5.92 -13.88
CA TYR A 126 -23.10 -5.08 -15.04
C TYR A 126 -23.75 -5.56 -16.35
N ASN A 127 -24.68 -6.51 -16.27
CA ASN A 127 -25.34 -7.10 -17.42
C ASN A 127 -24.36 -7.62 -18.50
N ILE A 128 -23.30 -8.34 -18.05
CA ILE A 128 -22.30 -8.96 -18.91
C ILE A 128 -22.67 -10.44 -19.09
N LYS A 129 -22.85 -10.88 -20.33
CA LYS A 129 -23.29 -12.25 -20.69
C LYS A 129 -22.15 -13.14 -21.20
N THR A 130 -20.92 -12.66 -21.18
CA THR A 130 -19.74 -13.38 -21.64
C THR A 130 -19.56 -14.68 -20.84
N PRO A 131 -19.28 -15.82 -21.50
CA PRO A 131 -19.09 -17.09 -20.83
C PRO A 131 -17.97 -17.04 -19.78
N LEU A 132 -18.23 -17.62 -18.59
CA LEU A 132 -17.25 -17.79 -17.52
C LEU A 132 -16.60 -19.16 -17.60
N LEU A 133 -15.30 -19.21 -17.39
CA LEU A 133 -14.53 -20.43 -17.24
C LEU A 133 -13.74 -20.37 -15.94
N SER A 134 -13.88 -21.40 -15.10
CA SER A 134 -13.11 -21.50 -13.86
C SER A 134 -11.61 -21.65 -14.16
N TYR A 135 -10.78 -20.79 -13.58
CA TYR A 135 -9.34 -20.78 -13.69
C TYR A 135 -8.73 -20.43 -12.33
N HIS A 136 -8.31 -21.44 -11.60
CA HIS A 136 -7.78 -21.32 -10.23
C HIS A 136 -6.54 -22.20 -10.08
N LYS A 137 -5.76 -21.98 -9.06
CA LYS A 137 -4.48 -22.63 -8.76
C LYS A 137 -4.48 -24.17 -8.94
N PHE A 138 -5.61 -24.83 -8.70
CA PHE A 138 -5.70 -26.30 -8.79
C PHE A 138 -6.04 -26.84 -10.19
N ASN A 139 -6.53 -25.98 -11.12
CA ASN A 139 -6.87 -26.40 -12.48
C ASN A 139 -6.11 -25.63 -13.56
N GLU A 140 -5.30 -24.68 -13.17
CA GLU A 140 -4.53 -23.78 -14.02
C GLU A 140 -3.74 -24.55 -15.08
N SER A 141 -2.87 -25.47 -14.69
CA SER A 141 -2.05 -26.27 -15.63
C SER A 141 -2.87 -27.11 -16.60
N GLN A 142 -4.03 -27.61 -16.21
CA GLN A 142 -4.90 -28.40 -17.11
C GLN A 142 -5.59 -27.51 -18.14
N ARG A 143 -5.85 -26.24 -17.79
CA ARG A 143 -6.58 -25.30 -18.63
C ARG A 143 -5.71 -24.46 -19.54
N GLU A 144 -4.44 -24.28 -19.20
CA GLU A 144 -3.48 -23.46 -19.93
C GLU A 144 -3.46 -23.79 -21.43
N GLN A 145 -3.34 -25.05 -21.79
CA GLN A 145 -3.29 -25.47 -23.21
C GLN A 145 -4.55 -25.12 -23.97
N ALA A 146 -5.72 -25.30 -23.35
CA ALA A 146 -7.00 -24.96 -23.95
C ALA A 146 -7.15 -23.43 -24.13
N VAL A 147 -6.70 -22.65 -23.17
CA VAL A 147 -6.71 -21.18 -23.23
C VAL A 147 -5.72 -20.68 -24.27
N LEU A 148 -4.49 -21.19 -24.29
CA LEU A 148 -3.48 -20.86 -25.30
C LEU A 148 -3.96 -21.15 -26.70
N LYS A 149 -4.67 -22.29 -26.94
CA LYS A 149 -5.26 -22.61 -28.23
C LYS A 149 -6.24 -21.53 -28.69
N ARG A 150 -7.11 -21.04 -27.79
CA ARG A 150 -8.08 -19.97 -28.10
C ARG A 150 -7.37 -18.66 -28.45
N LEU A 151 -6.35 -18.30 -27.64
CA LEU A 151 -5.54 -17.10 -27.85
C LEU A 151 -4.81 -17.15 -29.21
N LYS A 152 -4.23 -18.31 -29.59
CA LYS A 152 -3.58 -18.53 -30.90
C LYS A 152 -4.56 -18.46 -32.05
N GLN A 153 -5.84 -18.70 -31.81
CA GLN A 153 -6.93 -18.52 -32.80
C GLN A 153 -7.36 -17.04 -32.92
N GLY A 154 -6.74 -16.13 -32.23
CA GLY A 154 -7.03 -14.69 -32.27
C GLY A 154 -8.22 -14.27 -31.41
N GLU A 155 -8.62 -15.08 -30.44
CA GLU A 155 -9.68 -14.69 -29.49
C GLU A 155 -9.20 -13.65 -28.48
N ILE A 156 -10.15 -12.88 -27.98
CA ILE A 156 -9.98 -12.01 -26.80
C ILE A 156 -10.35 -12.83 -25.57
N VAL A 157 -9.37 -13.08 -24.70
CA VAL A 157 -9.60 -13.78 -23.43
C VAL A 157 -9.37 -12.79 -22.29
N ALA A 158 -10.33 -12.65 -21.39
CA ALA A 158 -10.18 -11.84 -20.19
C ALA A 158 -9.89 -12.72 -18.97
N LEU A 159 -8.96 -12.33 -18.14
CA LEU A 159 -8.69 -12.93 -16.83
C LEU A 159 -9.04 -11.95 -15.75
N ILE A 160 -9.85 -12.38 -14.78
CA ILE A 160 -10.20 -11.65 -13.57
C ILE A 160 -9.89 -12.49 -12.33
N SER A 161 -9.56 -11.82 -11.22
CA SER A 161 -9.54 -12.41 -9.87
C SER A 161 -10.86 -12.14 -9.15
N ASP A 162 -11.05 -12.70 -7.97
CA ASP A 162 -12.24 -12.46 -7.16
C ASP A 162 -12.35 -10.99 -6.75
N ALA A 163 -11.21 -10.34 -6.49
CA ALA A 163 -11.14 -8.91 -6.17
C ALA A 163 -9.77 -8.34 -6.54
N GLY A 164 -9.73 -7.14 -7.12
CA GLY A 164 -8.49 -6.44 -7.45
C GLY A 164 -7.85 -6.89 -8.77
N THR A 165 -6.53 -6.88 -8.81
CA THR A 165 -5.73 -7.12 -10.02
C THR A 165 -5.30 -8.57 -10.10
N PRO A 166 -5.66 -9.32 -11.16
CA PRO A 166 -5.28 -10.73 -11.32
C PRO A 166 -3.77 -10.91 -11.44
N GLY A 167 -3.25 -12.07 -10.98
CA GLY A 167 -1.83 -12.39 -10.98
C GLY A 167 -1.04 -11.81 -9.79
N ILE A 168 -1.62 -10.90 -9.01
CA ILE A 168 -0.99 -10.35 -7.79
C ILE A 168 -1.61 -11.01 -6.57
N SER A 169 -0.94 -12.01 -6.01
CA SER A 169 -1.43 -12.92 -4.95
C SER A 169 -2.58 -13.85 -5.39
N ASP A 170 -2.97 -13.79 -6.64
CA ASP A 170 -4.05 -14.54 -7.28
C ASP A 170 -3.54 -15.34 -8.47
N PRO A 171 -4.32 -16.30 -9.02
CA PRO A 171 -3.97 -17.03 -10.24
C PRO A 171 -3.77 -16.13 -11.46
N GLY A 172 -2.93 -16.57 -12.41
CA GLY A 172 -2.78 -15.92 -13.71
C GLY A 172 -1.37 -15.51 -14.10
N MET A 173 -0.43 -15.50 -13.13
CA MET A 173 0.97 -15.18 -13.42
C MET A 173 1.59 -16.16 -14.41
N GLU A 174 1.36 -17.46 -14.23
CA GLU A 174 1.89 -18.50 -15.14
C GLU A 174 1.29 -18.39 -16.53
N LEU A 175 -0.04 -18.13 -16.64
CA LEU A 175 -0.68 -17.91 -17.94
C LEU A 175 -0.12 -16.67 -18.65
N ALA A 176 0.09 -15.58 -17.93
CA ALA A 176 0.69 -14.38 -18.50
C ALA A 176 2.11 -14.66 -19.01
N LYS A 177 2.92 -15.41 -18.26
CA LYS A 177 4.25 -15.84 -18.65
C LYS A 177 4.22 -16.69 -19.92
N LEU A 178 3.36 -17.72 -19.94
CA LEU A 178 3.19 -18.57 -21.12
C LEU A 178 2.75 -17.77 -22.36
N CYS A 179 1.88 -16.77 -22.20
CA CYS A 179 1.49 -15.90 -23.30
C CYS A 179 2.69 -15.09 -23.82
N VAL A 180 3.52 -14.56 -22.94
CA VAL A 180 4.74 -13.82 -23.32
C VAL A 180 5.71 -14.73 -24.07
N ASP A 181 5.95 -15.94 -23.55
CA ASP A 181 6.84 -16.94 -24.15
C ASP A 181 6.38 -17.35 -25.56
N GLU A 182 5.05 -17.37 -25.77
CA GLU A 182 4.41 -17.71 -27.06
C GLU A 182 4.14 -16.49 -27.95
N ASN A 183 4.66 -15.30 -27.61
CA ASN A 183 4.45 -14.04 -28.32
C ASN A 183 2.96 -13.65 -28.48
N ILE A 184 2.12 -14.05 -27.53
CA ILE A 184 0.71 -13.66 -27.45
C ILE A 184 0.62 -12.35 -26.66
N PRO A 185 -0.10 -11.32 -27.18
CA PRO A 185 -0.23 -10.06 -26.46
C PRO A 185 -0.89 -10.22 -25.09
N VAL A 186 -0.23 -9.71 -24.03
CA VAL A 186 -0.78 -9.59 -22.68
C VAL A 186 -1.08 -8.11 -22.44
N ILE A 187 -2.36 -7.80 -22.23
CA ILE A 187 -2.86 -6.43 -22.14
C ILE A 187 -3.38 -6.16 -20.74
N PRO A 188 -2.68 -5.36 -19.92
CA PRO A 188 -3.18 -4.98 -18.60
C PRO A 188 -4.27 -3.92 -18.72
N ILE A 189 -5.34 -4.09 -17.97
CA ILE A 189 -6.39 -3.10 -17.78
C ILE A 189 -6.24 -2.52 -16.37
N PRO A 190 -5.79 -1.27 -16.22
CA PRO A 190 -5.70 -0.63 -14.92
C PRO A 190 -7.02 -0.68 -14.17
N GLY A 191 -6.96 -0.91 -12.88
CA GLY A 191 -8.14 -1.05 -12.06
C GLY A 191 -7.81 -1.08 -10.56
N PRO A 192 -8.80 -1.42 -9.72
CA PRO A 192 -8.65 -1.48 -8.27
C PRO A 192 -7.54 -2.43 -7.83
N SER A 193 -6.84 -2.05 -6.77
CA SER A 193 -5.81 -2.86 -6.14
C SER A 193 -5.70 -2.51 -4.67
N ALA A 194 -5.92 -3.47 -3.78
CA ALA A 194 -5.81 -3.27 -2.34
C ALA A 194 -4.42 -2.78 -1.91
N LEU A 195 -3.37 -3.28 -2.58
CA LEU A 195 -1.99 -2.85 -2.38
C LEU A 195 -1.83 -1.33 -2.57
N VAL A 196 -2.18 -0.81 -3.76
CA VAL A 196 -1.98 0.60 -4.10
C VAL A 196 -2.94 1.49 -3.32
N THR A 197 -4.19 1.05 -3.11
CA THR A 197 -5.19 1.79 -2.33
C THR A 197 -4.74 1.97 -0.88
N ALA A 198 -4.25 0.92 -0.23
CA ALA A 198 -3.73 1.01 1.12
C ALA A 198 -2.48 1.91 1.21
N LEU A 199 -1.56 1.76 0.27
CA LEU A 199 -0.30 2.50 0.24
C LEU A 199 -0.54 3.99 0.09
N SER A 200 -1.37 4.41 -0.88
CA SER A 200 -1.67 5.82 -1.17
C SER A 200 -2.33 6.54 0.01
N ALA A 201 -3.11 5.82 0.84
CA ALA A 201 -3.81 6.39 1.99
C ALA A 201 -3.08 6.15 3.33
N SER A 202 -1.90 5.52 3.33
CA SER A 202 -1.21 5.11 4.55
C SER A 202 -0.67 6.27 5.38
N GLY A 203 -0.08 7.28 4.73
CA GLY A 203 0.69 8.34 5.38
C GLY A 203 2.07 7.88 5.86
N LEU A 204 2.56 6.73 5.40
CA LEU A 204 3.95 6.29 5.56
C LEU A 204 4.80 6.83 4.41
N GLU A 205 6.11 6.67 4.51
CA GLU A 205 7.04 6.90 3.41
C GLU A 205 6.82 5.86 2.32
N ILE A 206 6.61 6.31 1.07
CA ILE A 206 6.19 5.44 -0.04
C ILE A 206 7.07 5.55 -1.29
N ASP A 207 8.17 6.30 -1.21
CA ASP A 207 9.12 6.44 -2.34
C ASP A 207 9.64 5.07 -2.78
N GLU A 208 9.91 4.21 -1.79
CA GLU A 208 10.23 2.80 -2.01
C GLU A 208 9.38 1.91 -1.10
N PHE A 209 8.86 0.82 -1.63
CA PHE A 209 8.08 -0.15 -0.87
C PHE A 209 8.31 -1.59 -1.34
N THR A 210 8.10 -2.53 -0.44
CA THR A 210 8.17 -3.96 -0.73
C THR A 210 6.80 -4.60 -0.52
N PHE A 211 6.23 -5.17 -1.58
CA PHE A 211 5.03 -5.98 -1.46
C PHE A 211 5.38 -7.43 -1.11
N VAL A 212 5.06 -7.83 0.11
CA VAL A 212 5.27 -9.19 0.63
C VAL A 212 4.06 -10.09 0.39
N GLY A 213 2.85 -9.51 0.42
CA GLY A 213 1.61 -10.26 0.30
C GLY A 213 1.33 -11.16 1.51
N PHE A 214 0.83 -12.37 1.28
CA PHE A 214 0.57 -13.33 2.34
C PHE A 214 1.84 -14.01 2.83
N LEU A 215 2.06 -13.99 4.14
CA LEU A 215 3.20 -14.71 4.73
C LEU A 215 3.07 -16.24 4.57
N PRO A 216 4.20 -16.96 4.47
CA PRO A 216 4.22 -18.42 4.41
C PRO A 216 3.48 -19.05 5.58
N LYS A 217 2.75 -20.15 5.31
CA LYS A 217 2.04 -20.92 6.35
C LYS A 217 3.01 -21.61 7.31
N HIS A 218 4.15 -22.08 6.82
CA HIS A 218 5.17 -22.75 7.61
C HIS A 218 5.90 -21.77 8.52
N ALA A 219 5.95 -22.02 9.82
CA ALA A 219 6.45 -21.10 10.83
C ALA A 219 7.94 -20.70 10.63
N GLY A 220 8.79 -21.64 10.19
CA GLY A 220 10.20 -21.36 9.91
C GLY A 220 10.37 -20.34 8.77
N LEU A 221 9.76 -20.61 7.61
CA LEU A 221 9.81 -19.72 6.45
C LEU A 221 9.16 -18.36 6.74
N ARG A 222 8.13 -18.34 7.57
CA ARG A 222 7.45 -17.10 7.98
C ARG A 222 8.39 -16.23 8.83
N ARG A 223 9.08 -16.81 9.80
CA ARG A 223 10.07 -16.11 10.64
C ARG A 223 11.25 -15.59 9.81
N GLU A 224 11.78 -16.41 8.92
CA GLU A 224 12.83 -16.01 7.99
C GLU A 224 12.40 -14.80 7.15
N ARG A 225 11.21 -14.84 6.53
CA ARG A 225 10.70 -13.71 5.74
C ARG A 225 10.50 -12.46 6.59
N LEU A 226 10.00 -12.59 7.82
CA LEU A 226 9.84 -11.45 8.74
C LEU A 226 11.18 -10.84 9.15
N THR A 227 12.19 -11.67 9.39
CA THR A 227 13.56 -11.20 9.69
C THR A 227 14.16 -10.40 8.53
N VAL A 228 13.98 -10.86 7.29
CA VAL A 228 14.38 -10.11 6.09
C VAL A 228 13.64 -8.79 6.01
N SER A 229 12.30 -8.83 6.08
CA SER A 229 11.45 -7.63 6.00
C SER A 229 11.76 -6.59 7.08
N ALA A 230 12.08 -7.02 8.30
CA ALA A 230 12.39 -6.11 9.41
C ALA A 230 13.68 -5.31 9.21
N ASN A 231 14.58 -5.81 8.36
CA ASN A 231 15.86 -5.16 8.03
C ASN A 231 15.79 -4.29 6.78
N GLU A 232 14.72 -4.40 5.98
CA GLU A 232 14.52 -3.55 4.81
C GLU A 232 14.16 -2.11 5.21
N MET A 233 14.68 -1.15 4.46
CA MET A 233 14.44 0.29 4.70
C MET A 233 13.14 0.76 4.06
N THR A 234 12.54 -0.03 3.18
CA THR A 234 11.32 0.25 2.44
C THR A 234 10.08 -0.06 3.26
N THR A 235 8.98 0.64 3.01
CA THR A 235 7.67 0.30 3.60
C THR A 235 7.23 -1.09 3.15
N GLN A 236 6.92 -1.96 4.11
CA GLN A 236 6.55 -3.36 3.88
C GLN A 236 5.03 -3.51 3.86
N ILE A 237 4.48 -4.23 2.87
CA ILE A 237 3.05 -4.39 2.68
C ILE A 237 2.65 -5.87 2.73
N PHE A 238 1.72 -6.18 3.62
CA PHE A 238 1.25 -7.54 3.88
C PHE A 238 -0.25 -7.67 3.68
N TYR A 239 -0.70 -8.79 3.14
CA TYR A 239 -2.09 -9.22 3.23
C TYR A 239 -2.26 -10.14 4.43
N VAL A 240 -3.16 -9.79 5.33
CA VAL A 240 -3.33 -10.49 6.61
C VAL A 240 -4.75 -11.05 6.73
N PRO A 241 -4.91 -12.38 6.80
CA PRO A 241 -6.22 -12.94 7.12
C PRO A 241 -6.70 -12.46 8.50
N PRO A 242 -7.96 -12.03 8.65
CA PRO A 242 -8.44 -11.40 9.90
C PRO A 242 -8.28 -12.32 11.14
N HIS A 243 -8.48 -13.63 10.96
CA HIS A 243 -8.30 -14.60 12.04
C HIS A 243 -6.85 -14.82 12.49
N LYS A 244 -5.87 -14.30 11.74
CA LYS A 244 -4.43 -14.36 12.02
C LYS A 244 -3.84 -13.02 12.45
N LEU A 245 -4.63 -11.94 12.49
CA LEU A 245 -4.10 -10.62 12.76
C LEU A 245 -3.34 -10.55 14.08
N GLN A 246 -3.90 -11.11 15.16
CA GLN A 246 -3.24 -11.10 16.47
C GLN A 246 -1.87 -11.79 16.42
N GLN A 247 -1.82 -13.02 15.89
CA GLN A 247 -0.57 -13.77 15.73
C GLN A 247 0.43 -12.99 14.86
N PHE A 248 -0.06 -12.36 13.80
CA PHE A 248 0.78 -11.54 12.90
C PHE A 248 1.39 -10.35 13.65
N LEU A 249 0.60 -9.62 14.44
CA LEU A 249 1.07 -8.47 15.23
C LEU A 249 2.07 -8.89 16.32
N GLU A 250 1.87 -10.04 16.96
CA GLU A 250 2.82 -10.61 17.91
C GLU A 250 4.18 -10.92 17.23
N GLU A 251 4.15 -11.66 16.12
CA GLU A 251 5.36 -12.03 15.39
C GLU A 251 6.07 -10.79 14.79
N THR A 252 5.35 -9.85 14.20
CA THR A 252 5.95 -8.65 13.62
C THR A 252 6.52 -7.73 14.69
N SER A 253 5.85 -7.57 15.84
CA SER A 253 6.37 -6.78 16.95
C SER A 253 7.70 -7.32 17.50
N LEU A 254 7.90 -8.65 17.47
CA LEU A 254 9.17 -9.27 17.87
C LEU A 254 10.31 -8.99 16.86
N HIS A 255 10.02 -9.00 15.55
CA HIS A 255 11.03 -8.86 14.52
C HIS A 255 11.34 -7.40 14.17
N PHE A 256 10.33 -6.55 14.08
CA PHE A 256 10.45 -5.13 13.67
C PHE A 256 10.69 -4.20 14.88
N GLY A 257 10.37 -4.64 16.08
CA GLY A 257 10.33 -3.80 17.28
C GLY A 257 8.95 -3.13 17.47
N GLY A 258 8.51 -3.01 18.72
CA GLY A 258 7.18 -2.48 19.07
C GLY A 258 6.96 -1.02 18.68
N THR A 259 8.00 -0.22 18.56
CA THR A 259 7.94 1.21 18.22
C THR A 259 7.80 1.49 16.72
N ARG A 260 7.93 0.47 15.87
CA ARG A 260 7.79 0.62 14.42
C ARG A 260 6.38 1.05 14.06
N ARG A 261 6.25 2.11 13.26
CA ARG A 261 4.95 2.60 12.79
C ARG A 261 4.29 1.59 11.85
N CYS A 262 2.98 1.47 11.95
CA CYS A 262 2.21 0.63 11.05
C CYS A 262 0.83 1.23 10.77
N VAL A 263 0.24 0.77 9.67
CA VAL A 263 -1.12 1.11 9.25
C VAL A 263 -1.87 -0.18 8.96
N ILE A 264 -3.07 -0.29 9.51
CA ILE A 264 -3.99 -1.40 9.28
C ILE A 264 -5.16 -0.86 8.47
N ALA A 265 -5.16 -1.12 7.16
CA ALA A 265 -6.25 -0.79 6.26
C ALA A 265 -7.21 -1.99 6.19
N ARG A 266 -8.44 -1.79 6.62
CA ARG A 266 -9.46 -2.84 6.73
C ARG A 266 -10.69 -2.47 5.92
N GLU A 267 -11.27 -3.45 5.22
CA GLU A 267 -12.53 -3.30 4.48
C GLU A 267 -12.55 -2.07 3.55
N MET A 268 -11.44 -1.78 2.90
CA MET A 268 -11.29 -0.62 2.01
C MET A 268 -12.39 -0.61 0.95
N THR A 269 -12.92 0.57 0.65
CA THR A 269 -14.03 0.85 -0.27
C THR A 269 -15.39 0.32 0.15
N LYS A 270 -15.49 -0.38 1.29
CA LYS A 270 -16.73 -0.96 1.82
C LYS A 270 -17.33 -0.10 2.93
N MET A 271 -18.55 -0.45 3.36
CA MET A 271 -19.28 0.30 4.41
C MET A 271 -18.50 0.42 5.73
N HIS A 272 -17.62 -0.54 6.05
CA HIS A 272 -16.85 -0.57 7.29
C HIS A 272 -15.37 -0.31 7.04
N GLU A 273 -15.07 0.55 6.05
CA GLU A 273 -13.70 0.98 5.78
C GLU A 273 -13.06 1.62 7.00
N GLU A 274 -11.85 1.19 7.33
CA GLU A 274 -11.11 1.69 8.46
C GLU A 274 -9.61 1.74 8.16
N PHE A 275 -8.99 2.86 8.49
CA PHE A 275 -7.54 3.04 8.48
C PHE A 275 -7.04 3.33 9.89
N TRP A 276 -6.64 2.30 10.61
CA TRP A 276 -6.00 2.46 11.91
C TRP A 276 -4.50 2.75 11.73
N ARG A 277 -3.97 3.72 12.49
CA ARG A 277 -2.56 4.15 12.42
C ARG A 277 -1.97 4.25 13.80
N GLY A 278 -0.75 3.71 13.99
CA GLY A 278 -0.02 3.72 15.25
C GLY A 278 1.27 2.92 15.16
N THR A 279 1.74 2.42 16.28
CA THR A 279 2.90 1.54 16.40
C THR A 279 2.47 0.07 16.47
N LEU A 280 3.39 -0.86 16.21
CA LEU A 280 3.10 -2.29 16.32
C LEU A 280 2.70 -2.70 17.76
N ALA A 281 3.26 -2.03 18.78
CA ALA A 281 2.89 -2.27 20.17
C ALA A 281 1.45 -1.84 20.46
N GLU A 282 1.06 -0.64 20.05
CA GLU A 282 -0.31 -0.13 20.17
C GLU A 282 -1.31 -0.99 19.38
N ALA A 283 -0.94 -1.40 18.16
CA ALA A 283 -1.77 -2.31 17.36
C ALA A 283 -2.00 -3.65 18.07
N LYS A 284 -0.93 -4.24 18.62
CA LYS A 284 -1.01 -5.50 19.37
C LYS A 284 -1.96 -5.37 20.56
N GLU A 285 -1.89 -4.28 21.31
CA GLU A 285 -2.77 -4.01 22.45
C GLU A 285 -4.21 -3.80 22.00
N MET A 286 -4.45 -2.93 21.02
CA MET A 286 -5.78 -2.60 20.50
C MET A 286 -6.52 -3.84 19.97
N PHE A 287 -5.86 -4.68 19.20
CA PHE A 287 -6.46 -5.87 18.58
C PHE A 287 -6.36 -7.14 19.44
N SER A 288 -5.86 -7.06 20.69
CA SER A 288 -5.82 -8.19 21.60
C SER A 288 -7.22 -8.61 22.05
N SER A 289 -8.10 -7.65 22.32
CA SER A 289 -9.48 -7.84 22.79
C SER A 289 -10.51 -7.92 21.66
N HIS A 290 -10.17 -7.42 20.46
CA HIS A 290 -11.06 -7.35 19.30
C HIS A 290 -10.53 -8.20 18.15
N ARG A 291 -11.33 -9.13 17.65
CA ARG A 291 -11.04 -9.86 16.41
C ARG A 291 -11.76 -9.15 15.27
N PRO A 292 -11.07 -8.34 14.47
CA PRO A 292 -11.68 -7.66 13.33
C PRO A 292 -12.17 -8.69 12.31
N LYS A 293 -13.25 -8.35 11.63
CA LYS A 293 -13.75 -9.08 10.46
C LYS A 293 -13.36 -8.35 9.20
N GLY A 294 -13.37 -9.06 8.07
CA GLY A 294 -13.13 -8.47 6.76
C GLY A 294 -11.69 -8.61 6.31
N GLU A 295 -11.37 -7.99 5.20
CA GLU A 295 -10.06 -8.07 4.55
C GLU A 295 -9.11 -7.01 5.11
N ILE A 296 -7.85 -7.37 5.32
CA ILE A 296 -6.85 -6.51 5.96
C ILE A 296 -5.61 -6.44 5.10
N THR A 297 -5.21 -5.21 4.75
CA THR A 297 -3.88 -4.87 4.24
C THR A 297 -3.13 -4.14 5.35
N LEU A 298 -1.97 -4.66 5.76
CA LEU A 298 -1.15 -4.09 6.82
C LEU A 298 0.16 -3.59 6.24
N LEU A 299 0.48 -2.32 6.56
CA LEU A 299 1.71 -1.68 6.13
C LEU A 299 2.59 -1.43 7.35
N ILE A 300 3.89 -1.69 7.24
CA ILE A 300 4.87 -1.42 8.30
C ILE A 300 5.95 -0.52 7.73
N GLU A 301 6.25 0.56 8.43
CA GLU A 301 7.34 1.48 8.08
C GLU A 301 8.67 0.75 7.94
N GLY A 302 9.49 1.11 6.97
CA GLY A 302 10.84 0.59 6.80
C GLY A 302 11.75 0.83 7.99
N LYS A 303 12.87 0.12 8.07
CA LYS A 303 13.89 0.38 9.09
C LYS A 303 14.46 1.78 8.88
N LYS A 304 14.37 2.65 9.87
CA LYS A 304 15.02 3.96 9.80
C LYS A 304 16.52 3.73 9.60
N LYS A 305 17.12 4.48 8.65
CA LYS A 305 18.57 4.62 8.65
C LYS A 305 18.93 5.04 10.07
N SER A 306 19.69 4.21 10.80
CA SER A 306 20.36 4.76 11.96
C SER A 306 21.17 5.92 11.39
N MET A 307 20.81 7.12 11.73
CA MET A 307 21.75 8.22 11.66
C MET A 307 22.88 7.73 12.54
N VAL A 308 23.90 7.13 11.93
CA VAL A 308 25.23 7.16 12.52
C VAL A 308 25.39 8.65 12.72
N GLU A 309 25.37 9.11 13.97
CA GLU A 309 25.70 10.48 14.27
C GLU A 309 26.97 10.71 13.51
N THR A 310 26.91 11.57 12.48
CA THR A 310 28.12 11.99 11.77
C THR A 310 28.99 12.49 12.88
N PRO A 311 30.19 11.89 13.11
CA PRO A 311 31.03 12.34 14.20
C PRO A 311 31.14 13.84 14.10
N SER A 312 31.01 14.55 15.21
CA SER A 312 31.14 16.01 15.20
C SER A 312 32.48 16.36 14.56
N GLU A 313 32.56 17.51 13.89
CA GLU A 313 33.81 17.97 13.27
C GLU A 313 35.02 17.81 14.22
N CYS A 314 34.83 18.09 15.52
CA CYS A 314 35.83 17.88 16.56
C CYS A 314 36.24 16.41 16.74
N GLN A 315 35.29 15.47 16.66
CA GLN A 315 35.61 14.05 16.78
C GLN A 315 36.38 13.51 15.58
N LEU A 316 36.03 14.01 14.38
CA LEU A 316 36.78 13.69 13.15
C LEU A 316 38.19 14.29 13.15
N GLU A 317 38.36 15.51 13.67
CA GLU A 317 39.67 16.12 13.84
C GLU A 317 40.55 15.36 14.84
N ASP A 318 39.97 14.94 15.95
CA ASP A 318 40.71 14.21 17.01
C ASP A 318 41.10 12.80 16.48
N GLU A 319 40.21 12.05 15.79
CA GLU A 319 40.56 10.78 15.17
C GLU A 319 41.62 10.92 14.09
N LEU A 320 41.54 11.95 13.23
CA LEU A 320 42.56 12.24 12.22
C LEU A 320 43.92 12.59 12.85
N ARG A 321 43.92 13.38 13.93
CA ARG A 321 45.11 13.78 14.66
C ARG A 321 45.79 12.56 15.31
N ASP A 322 45.01 11.66 15.87
CA ASP A 322 45.50 10.43 16.47
C ASP A 322 46.10 9.46 15.43
N LEU A 323 45.44 9.33 14.26
CA LEU A 323 45.95 8.51 13.16
C LEU A 323 47.22 9.07 12.54
N ILE A 324 47.33 10.39 12.40
CA ILE A 324 48.56 11.05 11.94
C ILE A 324 49.69 10.89 12.95
N SER A 325 49.41 11.04 14.26
CA SER A 325 50.40 10.89 15.34
C SER A 325 50.91 9.45 15.46
N SER A 326 50.10 8.45 15.06
CA SER A 326 50.50 7.05 15.01
C SER A 326 51.39 6.69 13.80
N GLY A 327 51.75 7.66 12.95
CA GLY A 327 52.67 7.49 11.82
C GLY A 327 52.07 6.81 10.60
N GLN A 328 50.74 6.75 10.51
CA GLN A 328 50.08 6.22 9.30
C GLN A 328 50.07 7.27 8.18
N SER A 329 50.32 6.85 6.95
CA SER A 329 50.24 7.77 5.82
C SER A 329 48.77 8.17 5.55
N LEU A 330 48.55 9.42 5.15
CA LEU A 330 47.22 9.94 4.82
C LEU A 330 46.49 9.08 3.77
N SER A 331 47.23 8.49 2.81
CA SER A 331 46.68 7.56 1.82
C SER A 331 46.14 6.26 2.46
N THR A 332 46.79 5.76 3.49
CA THR A 332 46.35 4.56 4.24
C THR A 332 45.13 4.85 5.09
N VAL A 333 45.08 6.04 5.70
CA VAL A 333 43.92 6.52 6.47
C VAL A 333 42.68 6.67 5.58
N MET A 334 42.86 7.21 4.38
CA MET A 334 41.78 7.40 3.40
C MET A 334 41.24 6.08 2.85
N THR A 335 42.09 5.03 2.72
CA THR A 335 41.67 3.69 2.24
C THR A 335 41.06 2.84 3.36
N SER A 336 41.45 3.04 4.61
CA SER A 336 40.94 2.29 5.76
C SER A 336 39.64 2.87 6.36
N SER A 337 39.32 4.13 6.08
CA SER A 337 38.10 4.79 6.57
C SER A 337 36.83 4.39 5.80
N HIS A 338 36.54 3.07 5.73
CA HIS A 338 35.20 2.59 5.35
C HIS A 338 34.09 3.04 6.32
N SER A 339 34.42 3.82 7.31
CA SER A 339 33.52 4.34 8.36
C SER A 339 33.01 5.76 8.08
N LEU A 340 33.40 6.42 6.99
CA LEU A 340 32.92 7.76 6.63
C LEU A 340 31.87 7.69 5.50
N PRO A 341 30.58 7.49 5.80
CA PRO A 341 29.55 7.19 4.80
C PRO A 341 29.10 8.38 3.95
N ASN A 342 29.64 9.58 4.15
CA ASN A 342 29.15 10.80 3.49
C ASN A 342 30.19 11.58 2.65
N LEU A 343 31.36 11.06 2.45
CA LEU A 343 32.25 11.58 1.42
C LEU A 343 31.99 10.83 0.13
N SER A 344 31.04 11.32 -0.67
CA SER A 344 30.86 10.91 -2.07
C SER A 344 32.09 11.33 -2.84
N PHE A 345 33.09 10.48 -2.88
CA PHE A 345 34.26 10.66 -3.72
C PHE A 345 33.91 10.33 -5.18
N SER A 346 33.13 11.19 -5.81
CA SER A 346 32.96 11.17 -7.28
C SER A 346 34.13 11.86 -8.02
N ASP A 347 35.09 12.39 -7.28
CA ASP A 347 36.16 13.21 -7.85
C ASP A 347 37.44 12.37 -8.03
N THR A 348 37.57 11.77 -9.19
CA THR A 348 38.73 10.97 -9.66
C THR A 348 40.07 11.73 -9.60
N TRP A 349 40.06 13.03 -9.40
CA TRP A 349 41.23 13.90 -9.30
C TRP A 349 41.95 13.87 -7.94
N LEU A 350 41.28 13.45 -6.86
CA LEU A 350 41.90 13.27 -5.55
C LEU A 350 43.02 12.22 -5.51
N TYR A 351 42.99 11.26 -6.43
CA TYR A 351 44.04 10.24 -6.56
C TYR A 351 45.34 10.74 -7.22
N THR A 352 45.35 11.96 -7.73
CA THR A 352 46.48 12.59 -8.43
C THR A 352 47.16 13.70 -7.62
N MET A 353 46.65 14.04 -6.43
CA MET A 353 47.19 15.10 -5.56
C MET A 353 48.31 14.54 -4.68
N ASP A 354 49.34 15.35 -4.44
CA ASP A 354 50.37 15.01 -3.49
C ASP A 354 49.95 15.24 -2.01
N GLU A 355 50.76 14.75 -1.07
CA GLU A 355 50.47 14.82 0.38
C GLU A 355 50.32 16.26 0.89
N ALA A 356 50.97 17.26 0.27
CA ALA A 356 50.93 18.63 0.67
C ALA A 356 49.63 19.30 0.17
N GLU A 357 49.24 19.00 -1.06
CA GLU A 357 48.00 19.46 -1.69
C GLU A 357 46.76 18.89 -0.99
N ILE A 358 46.82 17.61 -0.57
CA ILE A 358 45.75 17.01 0.22
C ILE A 358 45.61 17.67 1.60
N ARG A 359 46.72 18.03 2.24
CA ARG A 359 46.70 18.75 3.51
C ARG A 359 46.08 20.13 3.38
N GLU A 360 46.45 20.88 2.35
CA GLU A 360 45.92 22.25 2.11
C GLU A 360 44.45 22.21 1.73
N PHE A 361 44.02 21.24 0.95
CA PHE A 361 42.63 21.00 0.58
C PHE A 361 41.75 20.63 1.79
N MET A 362 42.25 19.80 2.68
CA MET A 362 41.55 19.39 3.90
C MET A 362 41.44 20.56 4.90
N ILE A 363 42.50 21.38 5.04
CA ILE A 363 42.49 22.58 5.89
C ILE A 363 41.48 23.62 5.40
N VAL A 364 41.35 23.82 4.09
CA VAL A 364 40.43 24.80 3.48
C VAL A 364 38.96 24.36 3.55
N ARG A 365 38.68 23.04 3.64
CA ARG A 365 37.29 22.52 3.77
C ARG A 365 36.88 22.22 5.21
N LEU A 366 37.80 22.21 6.16
CA LEU A 366 37.56 22.05 7.60
C LEU A 366 37.55 23.40 8.35
N ILE A 367 37.77 24.51 7.68
CA ILE A 367 37.52 25.88 8.12
C ILE A 367 36.28 26.45 7.39
#